data_74cfa9ab05415c25eefeb233e97223e1
#
_entry.id   74cfa9ab05415c25eefeb233e97223e1
#
_cell.length_a   1.000
_cell.length_b   1.000
_cell.length_c   1.000
_cell.angle_alpha   90.00
_cell.angle_beta   90.00
_cell.angle_gamma   90.00
#
_symmetry.space_group_name_H-M   'P 1'
#
loop_
_entity.id
_entity.type
_entity.pdbx_description
1 polymer ?
#
loop_
_entity_poly.entity_id
_entity_poly.type
_entity_poly.pdbx_seq_one_letter_code
_entity_poly.pdbx_strand_id
1 'polypeptide(L)'
;AAYFGALLRAARVETWTDVPGMFSANPRQVPQARLLARLDYEEAQEIASTGAKVLHPRCISPCREARVPLWIRDTSQPDFEGTVIGPRLPDAVPGVKAISSKRGIVLVSMDGIGMWQQVGFLADVFERFKRHGLSVDLIGSSEANVTVSLDPSDNLVNSDVLERLAADLAEVCRVKVIAPCASITLVGRGMRSLLHKLSDVLAEFGRERVHLISQSSNDLNLTFVVDEAVAEDMLPRLHELLIHAQAMPVDEASVFGPSWKQMQRCAAALPAPWWQARRAELLAQAQVSTPRYVYDLACVRENARALRGLGALDRRFYAIKANPHPDLLRVLEEEGFGFECV
;
A
#
# COMPACT_ATOMS: atom_id res chain seq x y z
N ALA A 1 -9.54 5.64 -14.65
CA ALA A 1 -8.46 5.92 -15.61
C ALA A 1 -7.94 4.63 -16.27
N ALA A 2 -7.46 3.63 -15.51
CA ALA A 2 -6.88 2.40 -16.04
C ALA A 2 -7.81 1.63 -17.00
N TYR A 3 -9.09 1.48 -16.64
CA TYR A 3 -10.09 0.85 -17.50
C TYR A 3 -10.26 1.57 -18.86
N PHE A 4 -10.36 2.90 -18.84
CA PHE A 4 -10.45 3.68 -20.07
C PHE A 4 -9.17 3.64 -20.89
N GLY A 5 -7.99 3.69 -20.24
CA GLY A 5 -6.72 3.53 -20.92
C GLY A 5 -6.60 2.19 -21.64
N ALA A 6 -7.04 1.11 -20.99
CA ALA A 6 -7.10 -0.22 -21.58
C ALA A 6 -8.07 -0.29 -22.76
N LEU A 7 -9.30 0.24 -22.60
CA LEU A 7 -10.34 0.25 -23.64
C LEU A 7 -9.91 1.02 -24.89
N LEU A 8 -9.27 2.17 -24.70
CA LEU A 8 -8.76 3.02 -25.77
C LEU A 8 -7.42 2.54 -26.37
N ARG A 9 -6.84 1.47 -25.84
CA ARG A 9 -5.48 1.00 -26.17
C ARG A 9 -4.47 2.13 -26.15
N ALA A 10 -4.52 2.93 -25.06
CA ALA A 10 -3.63 4.05 -24.88
C ALA A 10 -2.15 3.64 -24.93
N ALA A 11 -1.27 4.51 -25.37
CA ALA A 11 0.17 4.24 -25.38
C ALA A 11 0.70 3.98 -23.94
N ARG A 12 0.10 4.64 -22.95
CA ARG A 12 0.36 4.44 -21.51
C ARG A 12 -0.76 5.05 -20.68
N VAL A 13 -0.86 4.64 -19.41
CA VAL A 13 -1.69 5.27 -18.39
C VAL A 13 -0.76 5.89 -17.35
N GLU A 14 -0.95 7.14 -17.01
CA GLU A 14 -0.19 7.81 -15.96
C GLU A 14 -1.08 8.09 -14.75
N THR A 15 -0.63 7.69 -13.58
CA THR A 15 -1.23 8.03 -12.29
C THR A 15 -0.32 9.05 -11.60
N TRP A 16 -0.82 10.28 -11.48
CA TRP A 16 -0.12 11.36 -10.79
C TRP A 16 -0.59 11.44 -9.34
N THR A 17 0.35 11.40 -8.40
CA THR A 17 0.10 11.37 -6.95
C THR A 17 1.10 12.27 -6.22
N ASP A 18 1.15 12.20 -4.90
CA ASP A 18 2.06 12.94 -4.02
C ASP A 18 3.32 12.15 -3.65
N VAL A 19 3.54 11.02 -4.31
CA VAL A 19 4.73 10.18 -4.14
C VAL A 19 5.31 9.80 -5.50
N PRO A 20 6.65 9.70 -5.63
CA PRO A 20 7.31 9.47 -6.92
C PRO A 20 7.15 8.06 -7.48
N GLY A 21 6.48 7.16 -6.78
CA GLY A 21 6.28 5.80 -7.24
C GLY A 21 6.13 4.78 -6.12
N MET A 22 6.33 3.51 -6.45
CA MET A 22 6.36 2.41 -5.50
C MET A 22 7.78 2.24 -4.94
N PHE A 23 7.88 1.88 -3.66
CA PHE A 23 9.17 1.71 -2.97
C PHE A 23 9.36 0.28 -2.49
N SER A 24 10.61 -0.09 -2.27
CA SER A 24 11.00 -1.41 -1.74
C SER A 24 10.52 -1.68 -0.31
N ALA A 25 10.10 -0.66 0.42
CA ALA A 25 9.35 -0.71 1.68
C ALA A 25 8.62 0.60 1.88
N ASN A 26 7.78 0.70 2.93
CA ASN A 26 7.14 1.97 3.30
C ASN A 26 8.21 2.98 3.74
N PRO A 27 8.43 4.10 3.02
CA PRO A 27 9.50 5.06 3.32
C PRO A 27 9.37 5.74 4.70
N ARG A 28 8.15 5.78 5.25
CA ARG A 28 7.90 6.33 6.60
C ARG A 28 8.44 5.42 7.71
N GLN A 29 8.54 4.12 7.46
CA GLN A 29 9.07 3.13 8.38
C GLN A 29 10.54 2.80 8.07
N VAL A 30 10.89 2.81 6.79
CA VAL A 30 12.24 2.50 6.28
C VAL A 30 12.72 3.66 5.38
N PRO A 31 13.38 4.68 5.93
CA PRO A 31 13.86 5.83 5.14
C PRO A 31 14.87 5.47 4.03
N GLN A 32 15.49 4.30 4.14
CA GLN A 32 16.40 3.74 3.14
C GLN A 32 15.67 3.01 2.01
N ALA A 33 14.33 2.90 2.06
CA ALA A 33 13.55 2.26 0.99
C ALA A 33 13.88 2.89 -0.36
N ARG A 34 14.17 2.05 -1.35
CA ARG A 34 14.54 2.44 -2.71
C ARG A 34 13.32 2.51 -3.60
N LEU A 35 13.28 3.48 -4.49
CA LEU A 35 12.25 3.52 -5.52
C LEU A 35 12.37 2.27 -6.41
N LEU A 36 11.24 1.67 -6.73
CA LEU A 36 11.15 0.60 -7.71
C LEU A 36 10.91 1.24 -9.08
N ALA A 37 11.99 1.46 -9.82
CA ALA A 37 11.91 2.15 -11.11
C ALA A 37 11.09 1.33 -12.12
N ARG A 38 11.19 -0.01 -12.05
CA ARG A 38 10.50 -0.90 -12.98
C ARG A 38 9.95 -2.14 -12.28
N LEU A 39 8.67 -2.44 -12.53
CA LEU A 39 7.96 -3.63 -12.04
C LEU A 39 7.19 -4.29 -13.18
N ASP A 40 7.00 -5.60 -13.11
CA ASP A 40 5.97 -6.22 -13.94
C ASP A 40 4.58 -6.11 -13.26
N TYR A 41 3.52 -6.38 -14.04
CA TYR A 41 2.14 -6.23 -13.54
C TYR A 41 1.83 -7.11 -12.34
N GLU A 42 2.38 -8.32 -12.29
CA GLU A 42 2.11 -9.28 -11.22
C GLU A 42 2.83 -8.87 -9.93
N GLU A 43 4.10 -8.45 -10.02
CA GLU A 43 4.85 -7.91 -8.89
C GLU A 43 4.20 -6.65 -8.32
N ALA A 44 3.81 -5.71 -9.20
CA ALA A 44 3.14 -4.48 -8.78
C ALA A 44 1.79 -4.78 -8.12
N GLN A 45 1.04 -5.75 -8.62
CA GLN A 45 -0.21 -6.19 -8.02
C GLN A 45 0.00 -6.80 -6.64
N GLU A 46 1.03 -7.62 -6.49
CA GLU A 46 1.37 -8.24 -5.21
C GLU A 46 1.76 -7.19 -4.18
N ILE A 47 2.66 -6.26 -4.52
CA ILE A 47 3.06 -5.15 -3.65
C ILE A 47 1.85 -4.29 -3.24
N ALA A 48 0.97 -3.95 -4.19
CA ALA A 48 -0.23 -3.16 -3.93
C ALA A 48 -1.24 -3.89 -3.02
N SER A 49 -1.34 -5.22 -3.13
CA SER A 49 -2.25 -6.04 -2.32
C SER A 49 -1.74 -6.27 -0.90
N THR A 50 -0.42 -6.29 -0.71
CA THR A 50 0.22 -6.64 0.56
C THR A 50 0.52 -5.46 1.48
N GLY A 51 0.13 -4.22 1.13
CA GLY A 51 0.19 -3.08 2.04
C GLY A 51 0.68 -1.75 1.46
N ALA A 52 1.17 -1.71 0.21
CA ALA A 52 1.55 -0.45 -0.43
C ALA A 52 0.30 0.32 -0.90
N LYS A 53 -0.01 1.44 -0.23
CA LYS A 53 -1.21 2.27 -0.50
C LYS A 53 -1.05 3.26 -1.67
N VAL A 54 -0.02 3.10 -2.52
CA VAL A 54 0.28 4.03 -3.62
C VAL A 54 -0.66 3.84 -4.81
N LEU A 55 -1.05 2.58 -5.07
CA LEU A 55 -1.90 2.21 -6.19
C LEU A 55 -2.93 1.18 -5.74
N HIS A 56 -4.18 1.36 -6.17
CA HIS A 56 -5.20 0.35 -5.89
C HIS A 56 -4.99 -0.89 -6.80
N PRO A 57 -4.94 -2.13 -6.28
CA PRO A 57 -4.64 -3.33 -7.07
C PRO A 57 -5.55 -3.51 -8.31
N ARG A 58 -6.83 -3.12 -8.22
CA ARG A 58 -7.79 -3.17 -9.34
C ARG A 58 -7.43 -2.29 -10.53
N CYS A 59 -6.51 -1.31 -10.38
CA CYS A 59 -6.05 -0.50 -11.51
C CYS A 59 -5.09 -1.27 -12.42
N ILE A 60 -4.43 -2.31 -11.92
CA ILE A 60 -3.39 -3.03 -12.65
C ILE A 60 -4.00 -4.02 -13.65
N SER A 61 -5.07 -4.75 -13.28
CA SER A 61 -5.65 -5.80 -14.12
C SER A 61 -6.08 -5.33 -15.51
N PRO A 62 -6.81 -4.21 -15.70
CA PRO A 62 -7.15 -3.74 -17.03
C PRO A 62 -5.94 -3.41 -17.90
N CYS A 63 -4.91 -2.78 -17.28
CA CYS A 63 -3.69 -2.43 -17.98
C CYS A 63 -2.89 -3.67 -18.40
N ARG A 64 -2.84 -4.70 -17.55
CA ARG A 64 -2.20 -6.00 -17.85
C ARG A 64 -2.87 -6.70 -19.01
N GLU A 65 -4.20 -6.82 -19.00
CA GLU A 65 -4.98 -7.49 -20.06
C GLU A 65 -4.81 -6.80 -21.41
N ALA A 66 -4.78 -5.46 -21.42
CA ALA A 66 -4.57 -4.67 -22.63
C ALA A 66 -3.08 -4.47 -22.99
N ARG A 67 -2.14 -4.91 -22.15
CA ARG A 67 -0.69 -4.68 -22.27
C ARG A 67 -0.31 -3.18 -22.33
N VAL A 68 -1.08 -2.34 -21.66
CA VAL A 68 -0.85 -0.89 -21.59
C VAL A 68 0.05 -0.57 -20.39
N PRO A 69 1.22 0.04 -20.56
CA PRO A 69 2.08 0.43 -19.44
C PRO A 69 1.38 1.40 -18.50
N LEU A 70 1.58 1.20 -17.19
CA LEU A 70 1.06 2.07 -16.13
C LEU A 70 2.23 2.76 -15.43
N TRP A 71 2.20 4.08 -15.36
CA TRP A 71 3.23 4.92 -14.77
C TRP A 71 2.70 5.55 -13.49
N ILE A 72 3.50 5.56 -12.44
CA ILE A 72 3.21 6.26 -11.19
C ILE A 72 4.20 7.41 -11.08
N ARG A 73 3.71 8.64 -11.03
CA ARG A 73 4.49 9.86 -11.09
C ARG A 73 4.13 10.83 -9.97
N ASP A 74 5.08 11.65 -9.57
CA ASP A 74 4.91 12.68 -8.55
C ASP A 74 4.53 14.01 -9.19
N THR A 75 3.42 14.60 -8.75
CA THR A 75 2.98 15.93 -9.19
C THR A 75 3.94 17.03 -8.82
N SER A 76 4.74 16.86 -7.77
CA SER A 76 5.76 17.82 -7.34
C SER A 76 7.07 17.73 -8.13
N GLN A 77 7.30 16.61 -8.84
CA GLN A 77 8.51 16.33 -9.63
C GLN A 77 8.13 15.80 -11.02
N PRO A 78 7.55 16.64 -11.89
CA PRO A 78 6.98 16.19 -13.16
C PRO A 78 8.01 15.64 -14.16
N ASP A 79 9.27 16.03 -14.03
CA ASP A 79 10.35 15.53 -14.89
C ASP A 79 10.93 14.20 -14.43
N PHE A 80 10.58 13.76 -13.21
CA PHE A 80 11.03 12.49 -12.68
C PHE A 80 10.16 11.33 -13.18
N GLU A 81 10.78 10.28 -13.73
CA GLU A 81 10.07 9.20 -14.41
C GLU A 81 9.16 8.39 -13.47
N GLY A 82 9.56 8.21 -12.24
CA GLY A 82 8.79 7.47 -11.23
C GLY A 82 8.88 5.94 -11.39
N THR A 83 7.77 5.24 -11.14
CA THR A 83 7.67 3.79 -11.32
C THR A 83 6.94 3.44 -12.60
N VAL A 84 7.56 2.60 -13.44
CA VAL A 84 6.95 2.05 -14.66
C VAL A 84 6.54 0.60 -14.41
N ILE A 85 5.24 0.31 -14.60
CA ILE A 85 4.66 -1.02 -14.49
C ILE A 85 4.31 -1.49 -15.91
N GLY A 86 4.84 -2.63 -16.32
CA GLY A 86 4.68 -3.12 -17.69
C GLY A 86 4.78 -4.64 -17.81
N PRO A 87 4.92 -5.15 -19.04
CA PRO A 87 5.17 -6.56 -19.26
C PRO A 87 6.48 -7.02 -18.62
N ARG A 88 6.53 -8.28 -18.23
CA ARG A 88 7.75 -8.91 -17.72
C ARG A 88 8.87 -8.82 -18.74
N LEU A 89 10.07 -8.45 -18.30
CA LEU A 89 11.27 -8.49 -19.10
C LEU A 89 11.75 -9.96 -19.24
N PRO A 90 12.25 -10.36 -20.42
CA PRO A 90 12.73 -11.74 -20.64
C PRO A 90 13.84 -12.18 -19.68
N ASP A 91 14.74 -11.26 -19.34
CA ASP A 91 15.94 -11.52 -18.55
C ASP A 91 15.75 -11.14 -17.07
N ALA A 92 14.49 -11.09 -16.58
CA ALA A 92 14.21 -10.75 -15.20
C ALA A 92 14.77 -11.81 -14.23
N VAL A 93 15.74 -11.43 -13.42
CA VAL A 93 16.43 -12.29 -12.44
C VAL A 93 15.53 -12.49 -11.22
N PRO A 94 15.46 -13.71 -10.63
CA PRO A 94 14.77 -13.95 -9.36
C PRO A 94 15.37 -13.10 -8.24
N GLY A 95 14.52 -12.49 -7.42
CA GLY A 95 14.96 -11.67 -6.30
C GLY A 95 13.83 -11.02 -5.54
N VAL A 96 14.11 -10.63 -4.29
CA VAL A 96 13.19 -9.81 -3.49
C VAL A 96 13.28 -8.36 -3.95
N LYS A 97 12.16 -7.75 -4.27
CA LYS A 97 12.07 -6.34 -4.70
C LYS A 97 11.47 -5.44 -3.64
N ALA A 98 10.53 -5.97 -2.87
CA ALA A 98 9.86 -5.18 -1.85
C ALA A 98 9.57 -6.00 -0.58
N ILE A 99 9.47 -5.28 0.53
CA ILE A 99 8.99 -5.79 1.80
C ILE A 99 7.83 -4.92 2.23
N SER A 100 6.66 -5.52 2.38
CA SER A 100 5.46 -4.84 2.85
C SER A 100 5.05 -5.35 4.23
N SER A 101 4.32 -4.53 4.98
CA SER A 101 3.76 -4.91 6.26
C SER A 101 2.35 -4.36 6.42
N LYS A 102 1.44 -5.20 6.92
CA LYS A 102 0.09 -4.81 7.35
C LYS A 102 -0.04 -5.06 8.85
N ARG A 103 -0.62 -4.10 9.56
CA ARG A 103 -0.84 -4.14 11.01
C ARG A 103 -2.30 -4.43 11.35
N GLY A 104 -2.53 -4.79 12.60
CA GLY A 104 -3.88 -5.05 13.12
C GLY A 104 -4.46 -6.38 12.65
N ILE A 105 -3.66 -7.25 12.05
CA ILE A 105 -4.11 -8.57 11.59
C ILE A 105 -4.60 -9.38 12.80
N VAL A 106 -5.73 -10.04 12.59
CA VAL A 106 -6.28 -11.00 13.56
C VAL A 106 -6.13 -12.41 13.02
N LEU A 107 -5.50 -13.29 13.77
CA LEU A 107 -5.45 -14.71 13.44
C LEU A 107 -6.54 -15.47 14.22
N VAL A 108 -7.24 -16.34 13.51
CA VAL A 108 -8.17 -17.31 14.08
C VAL A 108 -7.62 -18.69 13.81
N SER A 109 -7.13 -19.34 14.87
CA SER A 109 -6.60 -20.71 14.84
C SER A 109 -7.68 -21.68 15.31
N MET A 110 -7.92 -22.70 14.53
CA MET A 110 -8.98 -23.67 14.69
C MET A 110 -8.37 -25.07 14.77
N ASP A 111 -8.43 -25.69 15.96
CA ASP A 111 -7.93 -27.05 16.20
C ASP A 111 -9.12 -28.00 16.19
N GLY A 112 -9.18 -28.91 15.24
CA GLY A 112 -10.24 -29.89 15.13
C GLY A 112 -9.79 -31.30 15.50
N ILE A 113 -10.22 -31.81 16.65
CA ILE A 113 -9.97 -33.22 17.05
C ILE A 113 -10.63 -34.21 16.07
N GLY A 114 -11.66 -33.75 15.32
CA GLY A 114 -12.39 -34.52 14.32
C GLY A 114 -12.07 -34.15 12.87
N MET A 115 -11.12 -33.25 12.65
CA MET A 115 -10.82 -32.73 11.29
C MET A 115 -10.20 -33.79 10.38
N TRP A 116 -9.50 -34.74 10.97
CA TRP A 116 -8.87 -35.82 10.23
C TRP A 116 -9.92 -36.71 9.59
N GLN A 117 -9.89 -36.83 8.26
CA GLN A 117 -10.84 -37.60 7.42
C GLN A 117 -12.31 -37.08 7.45
N GLN A 118 -12.60 -35.92 8.02
CA GLN A 118 -13.93 -35.34 7.95
C GLN A 118 -14.13 -34.60 6.63
N VAL A 119 -14.91 -35.21 5.74
CA VAL A 119 -15.28 -34.58 4.46
C VAL A 119 -16.15 -33.36 4.71
N GLY A 120 -15.75 -32.21 4.15
CA GLY A 120 -16.54 -30.98 4.25
C GLY A 120 -16.17 -30.06 5.39
N PHE A 121 -15.30 -30.42 6.35
CA PHE A 121 -14.93 -29.58 7.50
C PHE A 121 -14.54 -28.15 7.10
N LEU A 122 -13.67 -27.98 6.09
CA LEU A 122 -13.28 -26.64 5.63
C LEU A 122 -14.46 -25.85 5.08
N ALA A 123 -15.40 -26.51 4.39
CA ALA A 123 -16.60 -25.84 3.88
C ALA A 123 -17.47 -25.31 5.03
N ASP A 124 -17.67 -26.10 6.07
CA ASP A 124 -18.44 -25.71 7.26
C ASP A 124 -17.79 -24.56 8.01
N VAL A 125 -16.46 -24.58 8.14
CA VAL A 125 -15.68 -23.50 8.76
C VAL A 125 -15.82 -22.21 7.94
N PHE A 126 -15.55 -22.23 6.63
CA PHE A 126 -15.60 -21.02 5.82
C PHE A 126 -17.02 -20.48 5.61
N GLU A 127 -18.06 -21.33 5.65
CA GLU A 127 -19.45 -20.87 5.64
C GLU A 127 -19.77 -20.03 6.89
N ARG A 128 -19.15 -20.34 8.06
CA ARG A 128 -19.29 -19.53 9.28
C ARG A 128 -18.65 -18.16 9.11
N PHE A 129 -17.44 -18.05 8.56
CA PHE A 129 -16.84 -16.75 8.23
C PHE A 129 -17.72 -15.93 7.29
N LYS A 130 -18.27 -16.56 6.26
CA LYS A 130 -19.19 -15.92 5.31
C LYS A 130 -20.47 -15.41 5.99
N ARG A 131 -21.08 -16.18 6.89
CA ARG A 131 -22.26 -15.77 7.67
C ARG A 131 -22.00 -14.54 8.53
N HIS A 132 -20.78 -14.40 9.07
CA HIS A 132 -20.36 -13.22 9.82
C HIS A 132 -19.86 -12.07 8.93
N GLY A 133 -19.93 -12.20 7.59
CA GLY A 133 -19.51 -11.17 6.64
C GLY A 133 -17.99 -10.94 6.62
N LEU A 134 -17.19 -11.94 6.99
CA LEU A 134 -15.74 -11.84 7.09
C LEU A 134 -15.06 -12.47 5.88
N SER A 135 -14.15 -11.71 5.27
CA SER A 135 -13.26 -12.16 4.21
C SER A 135 -11.95 -12.68 4.80
N VAL A 136 -11.57 -13.90 4.45
CA VAL A 136 -10.31 -14.51 4.87
C VAL A 136 -9.21 -14.13 3.88
N ASP A 137 -8.05 -13.71 4.39
CA ASP A 137 -6.90 -13.25 3.59
C ASP A 137 -5.85 -14.38 3.41
N LEU A 138 -5.22 -14.83 4.50
CA LEU A 138 -4.26 -15.93 4.49
C LEU A 138 -4.85 -17.18 5.12
N ILE A 139 -4.43 -18.34 4.62
CA ILE A 139 -4.86 -19.64 5.14
C ILE A 139 -3.62 -20.53 5.29
N GLY A 140 -3.42 -21.04 6.50
CA GLY A 140 -2.50 -22.14 6.77
C GLY A 140 -3.28 -23.33 7.28
N SER A 141 -3.03 -24.50 6.73
CA SER A 141 -3.73 -25.73 7.16
C SER A 141 -2.76 -26.88 7.35
N SER A 142 -3.08 -27.74 8.31
CA SER A 142 -2.48 -29.05 8.54
C SER A 142 -3.61 -30.08 8.71
N GLU A 143 -3.26 -31.31 9.02
CA GLU A 143 -4.27 -32.36 9.25
C GLU A 143 -5.16 -32.13 10.48
N ALA A 144 -4.71 -31.31 11.43
CA ALA A 144 -5.40 -31.08 12.70
C ALA A 144 -5.67 -29.60 13.03
N ASN A 145 -5.16 -28.68 12.22
CA ASN A 145 -5.29 -27.24 12.48
C ASN A 145 -5.54 -26.47 11.18
N VAL A 146 -6.41 -25.48 11.26
CA VAL A 146 -6.56 -24.44 10.25
C VAL A 146 -6.39 -23.08 10.92
N THR A 147 -5.48 -22.29 10.44
CA THR A 147 -5.28 -20.91 10.89
C THR A 147 -5.55 -19.97 9.74
N VAL A 148 -6.40 -18.98 9.96
CA VAL A 148 -6.74 -17.95 8.97
C VAL A 148 -6.41 -16.56 9.49
N SER A 149 -6.10 -15.64 8.58
CA SER A 149 -5.95 -14.24 8.92
C SER A 149 -7.13 -13.39 8.43
N LEU A 150 -7.47 -12.39 9.23
CA LEU A 150 -8.46 -11.36 8.92
C LEU A 150 -7.75 -10.01 8.90
N ASP A 151 -7.82 -9.32 7.76
CA ASP A 151 -7.31 -7.96 7.60
C ASP A 151 -8.40 -6.96 7.98
N PRO A 152 -8.18 -6.07 8.97
CA PRO A 152 -9.17 -5.08 9.37
C PRO A 152 -9.42 -4.00 8.30
N SER A 153 -8.58 -3.88 7.28
CA SER A 153 -8.85 -2.98 6.15
C SER A 153 -9.97 -3.48 5.23
N ASP A 154 -10.16 -4.79 5.18
CA ASP A 154 -11.17 -5.46 4.35
C ASP A 154 -12.36 -5.97 5.15
N ASN A 155 -12.27 -5.95 6.48
CA ASN A 155 -13.27 -6.51 7.39
C ASN A 155 -13.63 -5.54 8.51
N LEU A 156 -14.90 -5.54 8.90
CA LEU A 156 -15.35 -4.89 10.13
C LEU A 156 -15.04 -5.79 11.33
N VAL A 157 -13.76 -5.88 11.70
CA VAL A 157 -13.29 -6.71 12.81
C VAL A 157 -13.37 -5.91 14.11
N ASN A 158 -14.41 -6.14 14.91
CA ASN A 158 -14.53 -5.64 16.27
C ASN A 158 -14.68 -6.81 17.26
N SER A 159 -14.57 -6.53 18.55
CA SER A 159 -14.67 -7.56 19.61
C SER A 159 -15.95 -8.37 19.52
N ASP A 160 -17.10 -7.72 19.30
CA ASP A 160 -18.40 -8.38 19.26
C ASP A 160 -18.53 -9.34 18.07
N VAL A 161 -17.96 -8.99 16.91
CA VAL A 161 -17.94 -9.88 15.72
C VAL A 161 -17.03 -11.07 15.97
N LEU A 162 -15.84 -10.84 16.55
CA LEU A 162 -14.90 -11.91 16.87
C LEU A 162 -15.44 -12.88 17.92
N GLU A 163 -16.10 -12.37 18.96
CA GLU A 163 -16.73 -13.21 20.00
C GLU A 163 -17.85 -14.07 19.42
N ARG A 164 -18.72 -13.52 18.58
CA ARG A 164 -19.79 -14.26 17.90
C ARG A 164 -19.22 -15.30 16.93
N LEU A 165 -18.21 -14.94 16.16
CA LEU A 165 -17.53 -15.88 15.27
C LEU A 165 -16.88 -17.02 16.08
N ALA A 166 -16.17 -16.70 17.16
CA ALA A 166 -15.51 -17.69 18.00
C ALA A 166 -16.53 -18.65 18.66
N ALA A 167 -17.68 -18.15 19.11
CA ALA A 167 -18.77 -18.97 19.67
C ALA A 167 -19.37 -19.88 18.60
N ASP A 168 -19.62 -19.39 17.38
CA ASP A 168 -20.15 -20.19 16.27
C ASP A 168 -19.15 -21.29 15.84
N LEU A 169 -17.86 -20.95 15.73
CA LEU A 169 -16.80 -21.91 15.40
C LEU A 169 -16.57 -22.95 16.53
N ALA A 170 -16.77 -22.57 17.78
CA ALA A 170 -16.60 -23.47 18.94
C ALA A 170 -17.56 -24.67 18.95
N GLU A 171 -18.64 -24.62 18.16
CA GLU A 171 -19.54 -25.78 17.97
C GLU A 171 -18.86 -26.93 17.19
N VAL A 172 -17.86 -26.64 16.37
CA VAL A 172 -17.23 -27.62 15.45
C VAL A 172 -15.73 -27.83 15.69
N CYS A 173 -15.06 -26.90 16.39
CA CYS A 173 -13.62 -26.98 16.64
C CYS A 173 -13.22 -26.17 17.88
N ARG A 174 -11.98 -26.36 18.34
CA ARG A 174 -11.38 -25.49 19.36
C ARG A 174 -10.84 -24.25 18.72
N VAL A 175 -11.29 -23.07 19.17
CA VAL A 175 -10.93 -21.78 18.58
C VAL A 175 -9.97 -21.02 19.48
N LYS A 176 -8.96 -20.41 18.87
CA LYS A 176 -8.04 -19.46 19.50
C LYS A 176 -7.90 -18.24 18.63
N VAL A 177 -8.22 -17.06 19.15
CA VAL A 177 -7.98 -15.78 18.52
C VAL A 177 -6.64 -15.23 19.00
N ILE A 178 -5.80 -14.76 18.06
CA ILE A 178 -4.48 -14.18 18.34
C ILE A 178 -4.46 -12.81 17.70
N ALA A 179 -4.37 -11.76 18.50
CA ALA A 179 -4.36 -10.36 18.08
C ALA A 179 -3.74 -9.48 19.19
N PRO A 180 -3.11 -8.34 18.84
CA PRO A 180 -2.85 -7.86 17.48
C PRO A 180 -1.63 -8.54 16.84
N CYS A 181 -1.74 -8.87 15.55
CA CYS A 181 -0.65 -9.38 14.74
C CYS A 181 -0.32 -8.43 13.59
N ALA A 182 0.83 -8.64 12.98
CA ALA A 182 1.20 -8.01 11.71
C ALA A 182 1.68 -9.05 10.71
N SER A 183 1.36 -8.86 9.44
CA SER A 183 1.98 -9.60 8.36
C SER A 183 3.20 -8.85 7.83
N ILE A 184 4.28 -9.57 7.56
CA ILE A 184 5.47 -9.11 6.84
C ILE A 184 5.57 -9.97 5.59
N THR A 185 5.47 -9.33 4.42
CA THR A 185 5.49 -10.01 3.13
C THR A 185 6.70 -9.60 2.33
N LEU A 186 7.53 -10.57 1.97
CA LEU A 186 8.60 -10.42 0.99
C LEU A 186 7.98 -10.59 -0.39
N VAL A 187 8.17 -9.61 -1.27
CA VAL A 187 7.61 -9.63 -2.64
C VAL A 187 8.72 -9.59 -3.67
N GLY A 188 8.62 -10.45 -4.64
CA GLY A 188 9.57 -10.56 -5.76
C GLY A 188 9.30 -11.81 -6.56
N ARG A 189 10.18 -12.16 -7.50
CA ARG A 189 10.01 -13.36 -8.32
C ARG A 189 10.95 -14.48 -7.91
N GLY A 190 10.51 -15.72 -8.14
CA GLY A 190 11.32 -16.90 -7.90
C GLY A 190 11.58 -17.16 -6.42
N MET A 191 10.62 -16.81 -5.56
CA MET A 191 10.75 -16.92 -4.10
C MET A 191 11.13 -18.35 -3.66
N ARG A 192 10.62 -19.39 -4.34
CA ARG A 192 10.97 -20.78 -4.04
C ARG A 192 12.45 -21.06 -4.31
N SER A 193 12.97 -20.52 -5.40
CA SER A 193 14.39 -20.69 -5.76
C SER A 193 15.33 -19.95 -4.80
N LEU A 194 14.80 -19.01 -4.03
CA LEU A 194 15.53 -18.19 -3.08
C LEU A 194 15.45 -18.71 -1.64
N LEU A 195 14.57 -19.69 -1.34
CA LEU A 195 14.39 -20.19 0.02
C LEU A 195 15.70 -20.62 0.70
N HIS A 196 16.62 -21.24 -0.06
CA HIS A 196 17.92 -21.64 0.45
C HIS A 196 18.85 -20.46 0.80
N LYS A 197 18.58 -19.26 0.27
CA LYS A 197 19.32 -18.02 0.55
C LYS A 197 18.68 -17.18 1.65
N LEU A 198 17.50 -17.58 2.12
CA LEU A 198 16.78 -16.87 3.18
C LEU A 198 17.20 -17.29 4.59
N SER A 199 18.30 -18.03 4.76
CA SER A 199 18.78 -18.48 6.07
C SER A 199 18.97 -17.33 7.05
N ASP A 200 19.57 -16.22 6.60
CA ASP A 200 19.82 -15.05 7.43
C ASP A 200 18.52 -14.32 7.78
N VAL A 201 17.59 -14.26 6.82
CA VAL A 201 16.23 -13.74 7.02
C VAL A 201 15.47 -14.58 8.05
N LEU A 202 15.51 -15.92 7.92
CA LEU A 202 14.87 -16.81 8.88
C LEU A 202 15.53 -16.74 10.27
N ALA A 203 16.85 -16.48 10.33
CA ALA A 203 17.57 -16.27 11.58
C ALA A 203 17.08 -15.00 12.32
N GLU A 204 16.69 -13.94 11.61
CA GLU A 204 16.07 -12.76 12.23
C GLU A 204 14.76 -13.11 12.94
N PHE A 205 13.97 -14.06 12.40
CA PHE A 205 12.76 -14.55 13.04
C PHE A 205 13.04 -15.59 14.14
N GLY A 206 14.28 -16.10 14.29
CA GLY A 206 14.59 -17.22 15.17
C GLY A 206 14.38 -16.97 16.67
N ARG A 207 14.21 -15.71 17.08
CA ARG A 207 13.93 -15.31 18.47
C ARG A 207 12.46 -14.91 18.67
N GLU A 208 11.73 -14.78 17.60
CA GLU A 208 10.38 -14.24 17.60
C GLU A 208 9.35 -15.33 17.28
N ARG A 209 8.14 -15.14 17.77
CA ARG A 209 7.06 -16.08 17.51
C ARG A 209 6.46 -15.82 16.14
N VAL A 210 6.72 -16.70 15.18
CA VAL A 210 6.02 -16.73 13.90
C VAL A 210 4.76 -17.58 14.04
N HIS A 211 3.60 -16.96 13.86
CA HIS A 211 2.31 -17.62 13.99
C HIS A 211 1.86 -18.35 12.72
N LEU A 212 2.22 -17.79 11.55
CA LEU A 212 1.85 -18.32 10.25
C LEU A 212 2.93 -17.98 9.22
N ILE A 213 3.27 -18.93 8.37
CA ILE A 213 4.07 -18.72 7.17
C ILE A 213 3.23 -19.14 5.98
N SER A 214 3.11 -18.25 4.99
CA SER A 214 2.36 -18.51 3.78
C SER A 214 3.19 -18.18 2.55
N GLN A 215 3.13 -19.06 1.55
CA GLN A 215 3.72 -18.85 0.23
C GLN A 215 2.70 -19.23 -0.83
N SER A 216 2.43 -18.31 -1.75
CA SER A 216 1.50 -18.56 -2.85
C SER A 216 2.16 -19.36 -3.99
N SER A 217 1.33 -20.06 -4.75
CA SER A 217 1.80 -20.90 -5.88
C SER A 217 2.32 -20.07 -7.07
N ASN A 218 1.99 -18.79 -7.13
CA ASN A 218 2.48 -17.86 -8.17
C ASN A 218 3.96 -17.49 -8.02
N ASP A 219 4.62 -17.91 -6.92
CA ASP A 219 6.04 -17.74 -6.66
C ASP A 219 6.50 -16.27 -6.54
N LEU A 220 5.57 -15.39 -6.11
CA LEU A 220 5.77 -13.94 -6.02
C LEU A 220 5.94 -13.42 -4.60
N ASN A 221 5.50 -14.18 -3.59
CA ASN A 221 5.55 -13.72 -2.21
C ASN A 221 5.93 -14.83 -1.22
N LEU A 222 6.39 -14.37 -0.06
CA LEU A 222 6.54 -15.16 1.15
C LEU A 222 6.12 -14.28 2.32
N THR A 223 5.08 -14.70 3.04
CA THR A 223 4.46 -13.93 4.13
C THR A 223 4.68 -14.60 5.47
N PHE A 224 5.10 -13.81 6.45
CA PHE A 224 5.22 -14.18 7.85
C PHE A 224 4.18 -13.39 8.65
N VAL A 225 3.48 -14.04 9.57
CA VAL A 225 2.61 -13.36 10.53
C VAL A 225 3.22 -13.49 11.91
N VAL A 226 3.47 -12.35 12.53
CA VAL A 226 4.14 -12.21 13.84
C VAL A 226 3.30 -11.31 14.76
N ASP A 227 3.69 -11.21 16.04
CA ASP A 227 3.11 -10.20 16.93
C ASP A 227 3.37 -8.79 16.39
N GLU A 228 2.39 -7.90 16.48
CA GLU A 228 2.48 -6.57 15.85
C GLU A 228 3.67 -5.75 16.34
N ALA A 229 4.00 -5.84 17.64
CA ALA A 229 5.14 -5.14 18.23
C ALA A 229 6.48 -5.53 17.60
N VAL A 230 6.62 -6.78 17.16
CA VAL A 230 7.84 -7.32 16.55
C VAL A 230 8.04 -6.79 15.13
N ALA A 231 6.97 -6.62 14.38
CA ALA A 231 7.03 -6.24 12.96
C ALA A 231 7.67 -4.86 12.74
N GLU A 232 7.52 -3.94 13.69
CA GLU A 232 8.03 -2.56 13.56
C GLU A 232 9.57 -2.53 13.56
N ASP A 233 10.18 -3.28 14.45
CA ASP A 233 11.65 -3.36 14.58
C ASP A 233 12.27 -4.29 13.51
N MET A 234 11.52 -5.28 13.06
CA MET A 234 11.99 -6.27 12.10
C MET A 234 12.05 -5.75 10.68
N LEU A 235 11.10 -4.91 10.27
CA LEU A 235 10.99 -4.41 8.90
C LEU A 235 12.27 -3.69 8.40
N PRO A 236 12.89 -2.75 9.15
CA PRO A 236 14.15 -2.12 8.73
C PRO A 236 15.30 -3.11 8.61
N ARG A 237 15.40 -4.09 9.53
CA ARG A 237 16.47 -5.10 9.52
C ARG A 237 16.37 -6.03 8.32
N LEU A 238 15.16 -6.51 8.03
CA LEU A 238 14.92 -7.33 6.84
C LEU A 238 15.18 -6.56 5.55
N HIS A 239 14.85 -5.28 5.51
CA HIS A 239 15.12 -4.44 4.35
C HIS A 239 16.63 -4.26 4.13
N GLU A 240 17.41 -4.04 5.18
CA GLU A 240 18.86 -3.95 5.10
C GLU A 240 19.46 -5.24 4.55
N LEU A 241 19.05 -6.40 5.09
CA LEU A 241 19.54 -7.71 4.66
C LEU A 241 19.20 -8.04 3.20
N LEU A 242 17.98 -7.72 2.76
CA LEU A 242 17.48 -8.18 1.46
C LEU A 242 17.71 -7.20 0.32
N ILE A 243 17.73 -5.90 0.62
CA ILE A 243 17.75 -4.84 -0.41
C ILE A 243 19.11 -4.13 -0.43
N HIS A 244 19.81 -4.01 0.69
CA HIS A 244 21.11 -3.32 0.76
C HIS A 244 22.33 -4.23 0.81
N ALA A 245 22.23 -5.39 1.46
CA ALA A 245 23.37 -6.28 1.66
C ALA A 245 23.73 -7.17 0.45
N GLN A 246 23.14 -6.93 -0.72
CA GLN A 246 23.37 -7.73 -1.94
C GLN A 246 23.19 -9.25 -1.75
N ALA A 247 22.41 -9.66 -0.74
CA ALA A 247 22.17 -11.07 -0.45
C ALA A 247 21.41 -11.79 -1.59
N MET A 248 20.75 -11.02 -2.48
CA MET A 248 19.93 -11.55 -3.57
C MET A 248 20.40 -10.99 -4.93
N PRO A 249 20.56 -11.84 -5.95
CA PRO A 249 20.90 -11.41 -7.29
C PRO A 249 19.70 -10.72 -7.92
N VAL A 250 19.67 -9.41 -7.88
CA VAL A 250 18.76 -8.56 -8.67
C VAL A 250 19.64 -7.69 -9.55
N ASP A 251 19.26 -7.50 -10.80
CA ASP A 251 19.91 -6.48 -11.64
C ASP A 251 19.56 -5.09 -11.05
N GLU A 252 20.42 -4.63 -10.14
CA GLU A 252 20.19 -3.43 -9.34
C GLU A 252 19.98 -2.18 -10.19
N ALA A 253 20.67 -2.05 -11.31
CA ALA A 253 20.66 -0.83 -12.11
C ALA A 253 19.33 -0.60 -12.84
N SER A 254 18.58 -1.68 -13.15
CA SER A 254 17.32 -1.57 -13.91
C SER A 254 16.07 -1.55 -13.04
N VAL A 255 16.15 -2.07 -11.80
CA VAL A 255 14.99 -2.25 -10.91
C VAL A 255 14.91 -1.15 -9.86
N PHE A 256 16.05 -0.82 -9.22
CA PHE A 256 16.08 0.10 -8.10
C PHE A 256 16.57 1.48 -8.49
N GLY A 257 15.76 2.49 -8.21
CA GLY A 257 16.13 3.91 -8.25
C GLY A 257 16.74 4.39 -6.93
N PRO A 258 16.77 5.72 -6.72
CA PRO A 258 17.30 6.34 -5.51
C PRO A 258 16.49 5.96 -4.27
N SER A 259 17.13 6.03 -3.09
CA SER A 259 16.41 5.86 -1.82
C SER A 259 15.55 7.09 -1.52
N TRP A 260 14.48 6.89 -0.72
CA TRP A 260 13.62 7.98 -0.26
C TRP A 260 14.43 9.11 0.41
N LYS A 261 15.40 8.74 1.25
CA LYS A 261 16.30 9.69 1.93
C LYS A 261 17.14 10.52 0.95
N GLN A 262 17.59 9.92 -0.16
CA GLN A 262 18.30 10.66 -1.22
C GLN A 262 17.36 11.61 -1.95
N MET A 263 16.15 11.16 -2.29
CA MET A 263 15.16 11.98 -2.97
C MET A 263 14.73 13.19 -2.13
N GLN A 264 14.54 13.03 -0.83
CA GLN A 264 14.23 14.14 0.08
C GLN A 264 15.36 15.20 0.14
N ARG A 265 16.62 14.78 0.03
CA ARG A 265 17.76 15.70 0.00
C ARG A 265 17.88 16.47 -1.31
N CYS A 266 17.41 15.89 -2.39
CA CYS A 266 17.43 16.49 -3.72
C CYS A 266 16.17 17.31 -4.02
N ALA A 267 15.12 17.19 -3.21
CA ALA A 267 13.92 18.00 -3.35
C ALA A 267 14.31 19.48 -3.18
N ALA A 268 14.06 20.28 -4.21
CA ALA A 268 14.25 21.72 -4.13
C ALA A 268 13.45 22.26 -2.91
N ALA A 269 14.06 23.17 -2.15
CA ALA A 269 13.37 23.79 -1.03
C ALA A 269 12.08 24.42 -1.57
N LEU A 270 10.94 23.91 -1.16
CA LEU A 270 9.66 24.52 -1.50
C LEU A 270 9.67 25.98 -1.03
N PRO A 271 9.09 26.91 -1.80
CA PRO A 271 9.00 28.29 -1.37
C PRO A 271 8.36 28.34 0.01
N ALA A 272 8.86 29.24 0.87
CA ALA A 272 8.35 29.38 2.21
C ALA A 272 6.82 29.56 2.17
N PRO A 273 6.06 28.75 2.91
CA PRO A 273 4.61 28.83 2.84
C PRO A 273 4.13 30.19 3.36
N TRP A 274 3.11 30.76 2.75
CA TRP A 274 2.55 32.09 3.03
C TRP A 274 2.31 32.37 4.52
N TRP A 275 1.91 31.35 5.27
CA TRP A 275 1.60 31.45 6.69
C TRP A 275 2.83 31.73 7.58
N GLN A 276 4.06 31.41 7.13
CA GLN A 276 5.27 31.73 7.89
C GLN A 276 5.48 33.23 8.04
N ALA A 277 5.26 34.00 6.98
CA ALA A 277 5.37 35.46 7.03
C ALA A 277 4.29 36.09 7.94
N ARG A 278 3.14 35.45 8.09
CA ARG A 278 1.99 35.94 8.88
C ARG A 278 1.83 35.21 10.21
N ARG A 279 2.85 34.50 10.68
CA ARG A 279 2.79 33.65 11.87
C ARG A 279 2.28 34.39 13.13
N ALA A 280 2.75 35.60 13.37
CA ALA A 280 2.35 36.38 14.55
C ALA A 280 0.84 36.72 14.52
N GLU A 281 0.33 37.13 13.38
CA GLU A 281 -1.09 37.41 13.15
C GLU A 281 -1.96 36.17 13.36
N LEU A 282 -1.54 35.02 12.81
CA LEU A 282 -2.25 33.76 12.96
C LEU A 282 -2.29 33.28 14.41
N LEU A 283 -1.20 33.44 15.15
CA LEU A 283 -1.15 33.11 16.57
C LEU A 283 -2.08 34.00 17.39
N ALA A 284 -2.15 35.31 17.08
CA ALA A 284 -3.07 36.22 17.75
C ALA A 284 -4.55 35.81 17.49
N GLN A 285 -4.88 35.44 16.27
CA GLN A 285 -6.22 34.93 15.93
C GLN A 285 -6.54 33.59 16.62
N ALA A 286 -5.55 32.71 16.77
CA ALA A 286 -5.72 31.44 17.46
C ALA A 286 -6.05 31.58 18.94
N GLN A 287 -5.56 32.66 19.61
CA GLN A 287 -5.90 32.96 20.99
C GLN A 287 -7.37 33.35 21.19
N VAL A 288 -8.03 33.88 20.15
CA VAL A 288 -9.44 34.24 20.18
C VAL A 288 -10.35 33.05 20.02
N SER A 289 -9.99 32.11 19.11
CA SER A 289 -10.78 30.91 18.82
C SER A 289 -9.96 29.83 18.14
N THR A 290 -9.99 28.59 18.66
CA THR A 290 -9.47 27.36 18.08
C THR A 290 -10.45 26.20 18.30
N PRO A 291 -10.51 25.19 17.42
CA PRO A 291 -9.82 25.08 16.13
C PRO A 291 -10.45 25.94 15.04
N ARG A 292 -9.65 26.42 14.08
CA ARG A 292 -10.16 27.13 12.89
C ARG A 292 -9.25 26.91 11.68
N TYR A 293 -9.86 26.92 10.50
CA TYR A 293 -9.13 26.95 9.24
C TYR A 293 -8.91 28.40 8.81
N VAL A 294 -7.71 28.70 8.32
CA VAL A 294 -7.35 30.02 7.80
C VAL A 294 -6.93 29.89 6.34
N TYR A 295 -7.49 30.73 5.50
CA TYR A 295 -7.21 30.76 4.06
C TYR A 295 -6.66 32.14 3.67
N ASP A 296 -5.59 32.17 2.87
CA ASP A 296 -5.14 33.40 2.22
C ASP A 296 -5.74 33.46 0.81
N LEU A 297 -6.73 34.32 0.64
CA LEU A 297 -7.42 34.45 -0.66
C LEU A 297 -6.52 35.05 -1.76
N ALA A 298 -5.47 35.81 -1.38
CA ALA A 298 -4.50 36.30 -2.35
C ALA A 298 -3.67 35.13 -2.92
N CYS A 299 -3.21 34.22 -2.06
CA CYS A 299 -2.50 33.01 -2.49
C CYS A 299 -3.40 32.10 -3.34
N VAL A 300 -4.69 31.97 -2.99
CA VAL A 300 -5.67 31.23 -3.81
C VAL A 300 -5.76 31.84 -5.21
N ARG A 301 -5.85 33.18 -5.30
CA ARG A 301 -5.95 33.90 -6.55
C ARG A 301 -4.69 33.75 -7.43
N GLU A 302 -3.51 33.82 -6.82
CA GLU A 302 -2.23 33.63 -7.52
C GLU A 302 -2.13 32.22 -8.12
N ASN A 303 -2.50 31.20 -7.33
CA ASN A 303 -2.51 29.81 -7.81
C ASN A 303 -3.53 29.59 -8.94
N ALA A 304 -4.71 30.18 -8.83
CA ALA A 304 -5.74 30.12 -9.86
C ALA A 304 -5.24 30.76 -11.18
N ARG A 305 -4.56 31.91 -11.09
CA ARG A 305 -3.95 32.58 -12.25
C ARG A 305 -2.82 31.77 -12.88
N ALA A 306 -1.97 31.14 -12.06
CA ALA A 306 -0.93 30.25 -12.54
C ALA A 306 -1.53 29.09 -13.35
N LEU A 307 -2.58 28.44 -12.83
CA LEU A 307 -3.30 27.38 -13.54
C LEU A 307 -4.00 27.91 -14.81
N ARG A 308 -4.52 29.13 -14.79
CA ARG A 308 -5.12 29.77 -15.97
C ARG A 308 -4.09 30.05 -17.07
N GLY A 309 -2.85 30.30 -16.69
CA GLY A 309 -1.74 30.50 -17.62
C GLY A 309 -1.31 29.26 -18.41
N LEU A 310 -1.78 28.06 -18.02
CA LEU A 310 -1.50 26.81 -18.74
C LEU A 310 -2.31 26.77 -20.04
N GLY A 311 -1.68 27.11 -21.16
CA GLY A 311 -2.32 27.19 -22.49
C GLY A 311 -2.81 25.84 -23.04
N ALA A 312 -2.38 24.72 -22.48
CA ALA A 312 -2.80 23.38 -22.88
C ALA A 312 -4.17 22.94 -22.32
N LEU A 313 -4.80 23.76 -21.45
CA LEU A 313 -6.08 23.44 -20.80
C LEU A 313 -7.20 24.33 -21.31
N ASP A 314 -8.20 23.76 -21.97
CA ASP A 314 -9.37 24.49 -22.48
C ASP A 314 -10.33 24.92 -21.36
N ARG A 315 -10.53 24.07 -20.35
CA ARG A 315 -11.42 24.31 -19.23
C ARG A 315 -10.81 23.85 -17.92
N ARG A 316 -11.16 24.55 -16.83
CA ARG A 316 -10.67 24.26 -15.47
C ARG A 316 -11.86 24.20 -14.55
N PHE A 317 -11.96 23.14 -13.73
CA PHE A 317 -13.03 22.95 -12.79
C PHE A 317 -12.46 22.73 -11.41
N TYR A 318 -13.09 23.35 -10.42
CA TYR A 318 -12.78 23.14 -9.02
C TYR A 318 -13.78 22.15 -8.40
N ALA A 319 -13.30 21.13 -7.74
CA ALA A 319 -14.13 20.16 -7.03
C ALA A 319 -14.62 20.75 -5.70
N ILE A 320 -15.89 21.15 -5.64
CA ILE A 320 -16.50 21.80 -4.45
C ILE A 320 -16.36 20.96 -3.19
N LYS A 321 -16.38 19.64 -3.32
CA LYS A 321 -16.21 18.72 -2.18
C LYS A 321 -14.89 18.92 -1.41
N ALA A 322 -13.87 19.48 -2.04
CA ALA A 322 -12.59 19.74 -1.39
C ALA A 322 -12.69 20.88 -0.36
N ASN A 323 -13.38 21.97 -0.71
CA ASN A 323 -13.70 23.05 0.20
C ASN A 323 -14.86 23.91 -0.36
N PRO A 324 -16.04 23.86 0.24
CA PRO A 324 -17.23 24.61 -0.23
C PRO A 324 -17.32 26.04 0.29
N HIS A 325 -16.28 26.63 0.89
CA HIS A 325 -16.34 27.94 1.49
C HIS A 325 -16.69 29.03 0.45
N PRO A 326 -17.75 29.84 0.66
CA PRO A 326 -18.26 30.78 -0.35
C PRO A 326 -17.22 31.78 -0.87
N ASP A 327 -16.35 32.32 0.00
CA ASP A 327 -15.36 33.31 -0.43
C ASP A 327 -14.25 32.68 -1.30
N LEU A 328 -13.90 31.41 -1.05
CA LEU A 328 -12.97 30.67 -1.88
C LEU A 328 -13.59 30.40 -3.27
N LEU A 329 -14.85 29.97 -3.30
CA LEU A 329 -15.56 29.71 -4.56
C LEU A 329 -15.69 30.99 -5.38
N ARG A 330 -16.02 32.14 -4.74
CA ARG A 330 -16.09 33.44 -5.43
C ARG A 330 -14.77 33.84 -6.07
N VAL A 331 -13.65 33.68 -5.37
CA VAL A 331 -12.31 33.95 -5.93
C VAL A 331 -12.01 33.08 -7.15
N LEU A 332 -12.37 31.80 -7.10
CA LEU A 332 -12.16 30.88 -8.23
C LEU A 332 -13.07 31.21 -9.41
N GLU A 333 -14.33 31.59 -9.17
CA GLU A 333 -15.27 32.05 -10.21
C GLU A 333 -14.75 33.31 -10.91
N GLU A 334 -14.29 34.31 -10.14
CA GLU A 334 -13.68 35.52 -10.67
C GLU A 334 -12.46 35.25 -11.56
N GLU A 335 -11.71 34.20 -11.27
CA GLU A 335 -10.56 33.75 -12.08
C GLU A 335 -10.96 32.78 -13.21
N GLY A 336 -12.26 32.57 -13.46
CA GLY A 336 -12.80 31.83 -14.60
C GLY A 336 -12.78 30.29 -14.44
N PHE A 337 -12.87 29.79 -13.23
CA PHE A 337 -13.04 28.38 -12.96
C PHE A 337 -14.51 27.99 -13.01
N GLY A 338 -14.81 26.83 -13.58
CA GLY A 338 -16.07 26.13 -13.38
C GLY A 338 -16.03 25.31 -12.09
N PHE A 339 -17.18 24.70 -11.74
CA PHE A 339 -17.31 23.90 -10.54
C PHE A 339 -17.79 22.50 -10.87
N GLU A 340 -17.15 21.51 -10.22
CA GLU A 340 -17.59 20.13 -10.22
C GLU A 340 -18.39 19.88 -8.96
N CYS A 341 -19.68 19.52 -9.15
CA CYS A 341 -20.61 19.15 -8.09
C CYS A 341 -20.87 17.64 -8.21
N VAL A 342 -20.47 16.85 -7.21
CA VAL A 342 -20.72 15.41 -7.12
C VAL A 342 -21.55 15.13 -5.88
#